data_d628a978b34055deeb3af442c8b3b359
#
_entry.id   d628a978b34055deeb3af442c8b3b359
#
_cell.length_a   1.000
_cell.length_b   1.000
_cell.length_c   1.000
_cell.angle_alpha   90.00
_cell.angle_beta   90.00
_cell.angle_gamma   90.00
#
_symmetry.space_group_name_H-M   'P 1'
#
loop_
_entity.id
_entity.type
_entity.pdbx_description
1 polymer ?
#
loop_
_entity_poly.entity_id
_entity_poly.type
_entity_poly.pdbx_seq_one_letter_code
_entity_poly.pdbx_strand_id
1 'polypeptide(L)'
;MPIFWDQGVTNNKILNQVQDDKTYLIMKINWGTGIVIAFIGFIAFIMYFVINMNVNDKYNHDLVTEDYYEEELQYQNEIDKLNNANLLEENISYKRTNDGLLIKFPENLDPKNIIGKVFLYRPSNKQLDFETSISLSKLHLLIPDKRLVDGRWNIKIDWQYNVKMYLFKESILY
;
A
#
# COMPACT_ATOMS: atom_id res chain seq x y z
N MET A 1 54.24 -80.32 -20.15
CA MET A 1 53.33 -79.89 -19.06
C MET A 1 53.08 -78.38 -19.21
N PRO A 2 51.96 -77.91 -19.67
CA PRO A 2 51.67 -76.46 -19.74
C PRO A 2 51.01 -76.02 -18.44
N ILE A 3 51.52 -74.92 -17.89
CA ILE A 3 51.03 -74.26 -16.71
C ILE A 3 49.77 -73.45 -17.14
N PHE A 4 48.61 -73.88 -16.66
CA PHE A 4 47.38 -73.15 -16.81
C PHE A 4 47.41 -71.93 -15.87
N TRP A 5 47.48 -70.75 -16.43
CA TRP A 5 47.38 -69.52 -15.67
C TRP A 5 45.88 -69.28 -15.31
N ASP A 6 45.64 -69.11 -14.03
CA ASP A 6 44.35 -68.80 -13.46
C ASP A 6 43.90 -67.35 -13.82
N GLN A 7 43.27 -67.22 -14.93
CA GLN A 7 42.69 -65.94 -15.40
C GLN A 7 41.42 -65.51 -14.56
N GLY A 8 40.90 -66.41 -13.74
CA GLY A 8 39.70 -66.18 -12.98
C GLY A 8 39.89 -65.24 -11.77
N VAL A 9 41.06 -65.33 -11.14
CA VAL A 9 41.36 -64.58 -9.91
C VAL A 9 41.65 -63.10 -10.18
N THR A 10 42.27 -62.79 -11.32
CA THR A 10 42.50 -61.39 -11.72
C THR A 10 41.28 -60.65 -12.12
N ASN A 11 40.34 -61.29 -12.84
CA ASN A 11 39.05 -60.62 -13.24
C ASN A 11 38.18 -60.34 -12.04
N ASN A 12 38.08 -61.23 -11.08
CA ASN A 12 37.27 -60.97 -9.88
C ASN A 12 37.85 -59.86 -9.01
N LYS A 13 39.18 -59.68 -8.97
CA LYS A 13 39.81 -58.62 -8.20
C LYS A 13 39.58 -57.23 -8.84
N ILE A 14 39.61 -57.17 -10.17
CA ILE A 14 39.34 -55.94 -10.92
C ILE A 14 37.84 -55.56 -10.83
N LEU A 15 36.94 -56.53 -10.92
CA LEU A 15 35.50 -56.28 -10.78
C LEU A 15 35.15 -55.78 -9.39
N ASN A 16 35.74 -56.33 -8.35
CA ASN A 16 35.52 -55.86 -6.98
C ASN A 16 36.09 -54.46 -6.75
N GLN A 17 37.25 -54.14 -7.34
CA GLN A 17 37.82 -52.78 -7.26
C GLN A 17 36.97 -51.74 -7.98
N VAL A 18 36.41 -52.07 -9.16
CA VAL A 18 35.48 -51.17 -9.90
C VAL A 18 34.14 -51.02 -9.17
N GLN A 19 33.74 -52.04 -8.43
CA GLN A 19 32.51 -51.98 -7.63
C GLN A 19 32.67 -51.15 -6.36
N ASP A 20 33.85 -51.22 -5.73
CA ASP A 20 34.21 -50.34 -4.61
C ASP A 20 34.31 -48.87 -5.03
N ASP A 21 34.92 -48.57 -6.17
CA ASP A 21 35.00 -47.16 -6.67
C ASP A 21 33.65 -46.53 -6.96
N LYS A 22 32.63 -47.30 -7.38
CA LYS A 22 31.27 -46.81 -7.54
C LYS A 22 30.55 -46.53 -6.21
N THR A 23 30.94 -47.19 -5.15
CA THR A 23 30.34 -47.02 -3.82
C THR A 23 30.85 -45.76 -3.11
N TYR A 24 32.03 -45.24 -3.50
CA TYR A 24 32.58 -43.98 -2.94
C TYR A 24 31.90 -42.71 -3.45
N LEU A 25 31.05 -42.78 -4.48
CA LEU A 25 30.27 -41.63 -4.96
C LEU A 25 29.00 -41.39 -4.15
N ILE A 26 28.62 -42.27 -3.23
CA ILE A 26 27.62 -41.96 -2.22
C ILE A 26 28.33 -41.14 -1.16
N MET A 27 28.22 -39.82 -1.26
CA MET A 27 28.69 -38.89 -0.23
C MET A 27 28.18 -39.37 1.13
N LYS A 28 29.10 -39.97 1.93
CA LYS A 28 28.77 -40.25 3.34
C LYS A 28 28.48 -38.90 3.98
N ILE A 29 27.20 -38.61 4.18
CA ILE A 29 26.77 -37.43 4.91
C ILE A 29 27.31 -37.58 6.33
N ASN A 30 28.46 -37.00 6.59
CA ASN A 30 29.02 -36.86 7.91
C ASN A 30 28.17 -35.86 8.69
N TRP A 31 28.09 -36.00 10.00
CA TRP A 31 27.38 -35.07 10.87
C TRP A 31 27.76 -33.60 10.58
N GLY A 32 29.04 -33.33 10.30
CA GLY A 32 29.50 -32.01 9.86
C GLY A 32 28.91 -31.53 8.54
N THR A 33 28.78 -32.42 7.53
CA THR A 33 28.10 -32.08 6.26
C THR A 33 26.63 -31.77 6.46
N GLY A 34 25.96 -32.48 7.37
CA GLY A 34 24.57 -32.20 7.74
C GLY A 34 24.38 -30.79 8.31
N ILE A 35 25.32 -30.35 9.17
CA ILE A 35 25.32 -29.00 9.72
C ILE A 35 25.47 -27.94 8.61
N VAL A 36 26.45 -28.13 7.70
CA VAL A 36 26.67 -27.20 6.60
C VAL A 36 25.43 -27.06 5.71
N ILE A 37 24.77 -28.17 5.38
CA ILE A 37 23.54 -28.18 4.59
C ILE A 37 22.42 -27.43 5.34
N ALA A 38 22.27 -27.64 6.66
CA ALA A 38 21.31 -26.95 7.48
C ALA A 38 21.55 -25.43 7.50
N PHE A 39 22.80 -24.97 7.60
CA PHE A 39 23.13 -23.55 7.54
C PHE A 39 22.85 -22.94 6.16
N ILE A 40 23.20 -23.65 5.08
CA ILE A 40 22.87 -23.19 3.72
C ILE A 40 21.36 -23.05 3.55
N GLY A 41 20.60 -24.05 3.99
CA GLY A 41 19.13 -24.00 3.97
C GLY A 41 18.55 -22.84 4.79
N PHE A 42 19.11 -22.59 5.96
CA PHE A 42 18.72 -21.46 6.81
C PHE A 42 19.03 -20.11 6.15
N ILE A 43 20.22 -19.97 5.59
CA ILE A 43 20.62 -18.74 4.87
C ILE A 43 19.70 -18.51 3.67
N ALA A 44 19.44 -19.56 2.87
CA ALA A 44 18.53 -19.48 1.73
C ALA A 44 17.10 -19.08 2.14
N PHE A 45 16.62 -19.62 3.26
CA PHE A 45 15.33 -19.27 3.84
C PHE A 45 15.27 -17.78 4.23
N ILE A 46 16.25 -17.28 4.96
CA ILE A 46 16.33 -15.87 5.34
C ILE A 46 16.43 -14.98 4.11
N MET A 47 17.30 -15.33 3.14
CA MET A 47 17.44 -14.55 1.89
C MET A 47 16.15 -14.50 1.09
N TYR A 48 15.38 -15.57 1.06
CA TYR A 48 14.06 -15.58 0.42
C TYR A 48 13.13 -14.54 1.04
N PHE A 49 13.05 -14.45 2.38
CA PHE A 49 12.22 -13.44 3.04
C PHE A 49 12.74 -12.02 2.82
N VAL A 50 14.06 -11.82 2.91
CA VAL A 50 14.68 -10.50 2.69
C VAL A 50 14.40 -10.00 1.26
N ILE A 51 14.59 -10.86 0.26
CA ILE A 51 14.30 -10.49 -1.14
C ILE A 51 12.81 -10.23 -1.32
N ASN A 52 11.95 -11.08 -0.76
CA ASN A 52 10.50 -10.92 -0.89
C ASN A 52 9.99 -9.63 -0.21
N MET A 53 10.62 -9.21 0.89
CA MET A 53 10.31 -7.93 1.53
C MET A 53 10.81 -6.72 0.73
N ASN A 54 11.99 -6.83 0.08
CA ASN A 54 12.55 -5.74 -0.70
C ASN A 54 11.92 -5.58 -2.10
N VAL A 55 11.39 -6.65 -2.69
CA VAL A 55 10.80 -6.62 -4.05
C VAL A 55 9.30 -6.29 -4.02
N ASN A 56 8.63 -6.48 -2.89
CA ASN A 56 7.24 -6.10 -2.77
C ASN A 56 7.14 -4.61 -2.41
N ASP A 57 6.67 -3.78 -3.34
CA ASP A 57 6.35 -2.36 -3.15
C ASP A 57 5.43 -2.08 -1.95
N LYS A 58 4.77 -3.12 -1.42
CA LYS A 58 3.94 -3.06 -0.22
C LYS A 58 4.74 -2.82 1.07
N TYR A 59 6.05 -3.04 1.04
CA TYR A 59 6.99 -2.85 2.18
C TYR A 59 8.05 -1.79 1.87
N ASN A 60 7.86 -1.00 0.79
CA ASN A 60 8.67 0.17 0.55
C ASN A 60 8.53 1.13 1.73
N HIS A 61 9.44 1.01 2.65
CA HIS A 61 9.70 2.03 3.66
C HIS A 61 10.60 3.03 2.95
N ASP A 62 9.98 3.94 2.21
CA ASP A 62 10.67 5.10 1.64
C ASP A 62 11.46 5.76 2.76
N LEU A 63 12.71 6.08 2.45
CA LEU A 63 13.63 6.72 3.39
C LEU A 63 12.95 7.97 3.96
N VAL A 64 12.66 7.92 5.23
CA VAL A 64 11.81 8.83 6.05
C VAL A 64 12.18 10.33 5.91
N THR A 65 13.25 10.68 5.20
CA THR A 65 13.79 12.03 5.13
C THR A 65 13.25 12.87 3.97
N GLU A 66 12.99 12.31 2.79
CA GLU A 66 12.46 13.09 1.66
C GLU A 66 10.94 13.23 1.77
N ASP A 67 10.23 12.16 2.13
CA ASP A 67 8.78 12.20 2.35
C ASP A 67 8.38 13.08 3.53
N TYR A 68 9.21 13.20 4.57
CA TYR A 68 8.92 14.04 5.72
C TYR A 68 8.81 15.52 5.35
N TYR A 69 9.69 16.02 4.48
CA TYR A 69 9.62 17.42 4.00
C TYR A 69 8.42 17.66 3.09
N GLU A 70 8.06 16.68 2.25
CA GLU A 70 6.87 16.78 1.41
C GLU A 70 5.60 16.73 2.26
N GLU A 71 5.51 15.85 3.25
CA GLU A 71 4.40 15.79 4.20
C GLU A 71 4.28 17.07 5.02
N GLU A 72 5.39 17.66 5.48
CA GLU A 72 5.41 18.93 6.20
C GLU A 72 4.88 20.07 5.33
N LEU A 73 5.32 20.15 4.07
CA LEU A 73 4.82 21.16 3.11
C LEU A 73 3.33 20.96 2.81
N GLN A 74 2.87 19.72 2.66
CA GLN A 74 1.45 19.42 2.46
C GLN A 74 0.63 19.80 3.71
N TYR A 75 1.15 19.51 4.89
CA TYR A 75 0.51 19.88 6.15
C TYR A 75 0.40 21.39 6.32
N GLN A 76 1.47 22.14 6.00
CA GLN A 76 1.45 23.60 6.02
C GLN A 76 0.42 24.15 5.03
N ASN A 77 0.37 23.62 3.82
CA ASN A 77 -0.64 23.98 2.82
C ASN A 77 -2.09 23.72 3.30
N GLU A 78 -2.33 22.60 4.01
CA GLU A 78 -3.65 22.34 4.60
C GLU A 78 -4.00 23.35 5.69
N ILE A 79 -3.04 23.70 6.54
CA ILE A 79 -3.26 24.74 7.58
C ILE A 79 -3.61 26.07 6.94
N ASP A 80 -2.89 26.48 5.91
CA ASP A 80 -3.12 27.75 5.23
C ASP A 80 -4.52 27.77 4.57
N LYS A 81 -4.94 26.67 3.94
CA LYS A 81 -6.29 26.52 3.38
C LYS A 81 -7.38 26.58 4.45
N LEU A 82 -7.16 25.94 5.61
CA LEU A 82 -8.09 26.00 6.74
C LEU A 82 -8.19 27.40 7.31
N ASN A 83 -7.06 28.09 7.47
CA ASN A 83 -7.03 29.47 7.92
C ASN A 83 -7.77 30.39 6.95
N ASN A 84 -7.57 30.21 5.65
CA ASN A 84 -8.31 30.96 4.64
C ASN A 84 -9.82 30.75 4.76
N ALA A 85 -10.26 29.51 5.00
CA ALA A 85 -11.68 29.22 5.17
C ALA A 85 -12.24 29.84 6.46
N ASN A 86 -11.49 29.87 7.54
CA ASN A 86 -11.89 30.48 8.81
C ASN A 86 -11.96 32.02 8.78
N LEU A 87 -11.26 32.63 7.84
CA LEU A 87 -11.30 34.09 7.64
C LEU A 87 -12.45 34.56 6.77
N LEU A 88 -13.26 33.65 6.21
CA LEU A 88 -14.46 33.99 5.50
C LEU A 88 -15.55 34.49 6.47
N GLU A 89 -16.31 35.47 6.07
CA GLU A 89 -17.46 35.97 6.86
C GLU A 89 -18.52 34.88 7.04
N GLU A 90 -18.72 34.06 5.99
CA GLU A 90 -19.54 32.85 6.00
C GLU A 90 -18.70 31.67 5.52
N ASN A 91 -18.76 30.56 6.24
CA ASN A 91 -18.11 29.33 5.83
C ASN A 91 -19.11 28.37 5.18
N ILE A 92 -18.61 27.25 4.63
CA ILE A 92 -19.44 26.18 4.10
C ILE A 92 -20.35 25.66 5.21
N SER A 93 -21.63 25.48 4.87
CA SER A 93 -22.59 24.80 5.74
C SER A 93 -23.24 23.62 5.04
N TYR A 94 -23.77 22.69 5.81
CA TYR A 94 -24.43 21.51 5.26
C TYR A 94 -25.73 21.20 5.99
N LYS A 95 -26.66 20.58 5.25
CA LYS A 95 -27.93 20.16 5.79
C LYS A 95 -28.38 18.84 5.16
N ARG A 96 -28.86 17.91 5.97
CA ARG A 96 -29.54 16.70 5.48
C ARG A 96 -30.95 17.11 4.97
N THR A 97 -31.27 16.63 3.78
CA THR A 97 -32.60 16.81 3.14
C THR A 97 -33.14 15.44 2.72
N ASN A 98 -34.36 15.37 2.27
CA ASN A 98 -34.98 14.14 1.76
C ASN A 98 -34.25 13.61 0.48
N ASP A 99 -33.60 14.51 -0.26
CA ASP A 99 -32.92 14.19 -1.52
C ASP A 99 -31.43 13.81 -1.30
N GLY A 100 -30.91 14.05 -0.08
CA GLY A 100 -29.54 13.80 0.29
C GLY A 100 -28.89 14.88 1.14
N LEU A 101 -27.57 15.00 1.07
CA LEU A 101 -26.79 16.01 1.77
C LEU A 101 -26.60 17.24 0.91
N LEU A 102 -27.18 18.35 1.35
CA LEU A 102 -27.04 19.66 0.71
C LEU A 102 -25.87 20.39 1.35
N ILE A 103 -24.87 20.71 0.55
CA ILE A 103 -23.69 21.52 0.92
C ILE A 103 -23.93 22.93 0.34
N LYS A 104 -23.88 23.95 1.20
CA LYS A 104 -24.08 25.35 0.82
C LYS A 104 -22.75 26.10 0.93
N PHE A 105 -22.36 26.77 -0.13
CA PHE A 105 -21.23 27.67 -0.20
C PHE A 105 -21.61 29.10 0.21
N PRO A 106 -20.61 29.93 0.63
CA PRO A 106 -20.82 31.31 1.01
C PRO A 106 -21.62 32.10 -0.04
N GLU A 107 -22.60 32.91 0.39
CA GLU A 107 -23.52 33.61 -0.51
C GLU A 107 -22.86 34.77 -1.27
N ASN A 108 -21.76 35.28 -0.77
CA ASN A 108 -21.02 36.41 -1.35
C ASN A 108 -20.10 35.99 -2.51
N LEU A 109 -20.06 34.69 -2.92
CA LEU A 109 -19.20 34.16 -3.96
C LEU A 109 -19.96 33.91 -5.26
N ASP A 110 -19.27 34.02 -6.41
CA ASP A 110 -19.82 33.59 -7.70
C ASP A 110 -19.61 32.07 -7.89
N PRO A 111 -20.69 31.29 -8.05
CA PRO A 111 -20.59 29.83 -8.20
C PRO A 111 -19.74 29.38 -9.39
N LYS A 112 -19.61 30.20 -10.45
CA LYS A 112 -18.81 29.86 -11.63
C LYS A 112 -17.33 29.86 -11.38
N ASN A 113 -16.86 30.58 -10.34
CA ASN A 113 -15.45 30.69 -9.98
C ASN A 113 -15.04 29.74 -8.86
N ILE A 114 -15.97 28.89 -8.40
CA ILE A 114 -15.71 27.87 -7.38
C ILE A 114 -15.40 26.55 -8.08
N ILE A 115 -14.19 26.05 -7.88
CA ILE A 115 -13.73 24.76 -8.38
C ILE A 115 -13.13 23.95 -7.24
N GLY A 116 -13.19 22.62 -7.32
CA GLY A 116 -12.61 21.77 -6.31
C GLY A 116 -13.25 20.40 -6.24
N LYS A 117 -13.05 19.73 -5.11
CA LYS A 117 -13.55 18.39 -4.85
C LYS A 117 -14.11 18.27 -3.44
N VAL A 118 -15.16 17.49 -3.31
CA VAL A 118 -15.72 17.03 -2.05
C VAL A 118 -15.36 15.57 -1.87
N PHE A 119 -14.75 15.25 -0.74
CA PHE A 119 -14.40 13.91 -0.33
C PHE A 119 -15.26 13.51 0.85
N LEU A 120 -15.86 12.34 0.77
CA LEU A 120 -16.62 11.74 1.86
C LEU A 120 -15.98 10.43 2.26
N TYR A 121 -15.54 10.38 3.51
CA TYR A 121 -14.89 9.22 4.10
C TYR A 121 -15.77 8.61 5.17
N ARG A 122 -15.95 7.30 5.10
CA ARG A 122 -16.68 6.56 6.11
C ARG A 122 -15.71 5.80 7.02
N PRO A 123 -15.50 6.20 8.28
CA PRO A 123 -14.54 5.55 9.18
C PRO A 123 -14.82 4.06 9.38
N SER A 124 -16.09 3.64 9.30
CA SER A 124 -16.50 2.24 9.50
C SER A 124 -16.35 1.35 8.26
N ASN A 125 -16.22 1.92 7.05
CA ASN A 125 -16.11 1.16 5.81
C ASN A 125 -15.50 1.98 4.68
N LYS A 126 -14.21 1.78 4.43
CA LYS A 126 -13.44 2.47 3.38
C LYS A 126 -13.97 2.21 1.95
N GLN A 127 -14.69 1.12 1.72
CA GLN A 127 -15.25 0.83 0.39
C GLN A 127 -16.37 1.79 -0.02
N LEU A 128 -16.96 2.50 0.95
CA LEU A 128 -18.00 3.49 0.70
C LEU A 128 -17.43 4.90 0.50
N ASP A 129 -16.12 5.09 0.66
CA ASP A 129 -15.48 6.38 0.43
C ASP A 129 -15.64 6.78 -1.05
N PHE A 130 -15.93 8.04 -1.27
CA PHE A 130 -16.03 8.56 -2.63
C PHE A 130 -15.66 10.04 -2.70
N GLU A 131 -15.34 10.47 -3.89
CA GLU A 131 -15.13 11.88 -4.23
C GLU A 131 -16.11 12.33 -5.29
N THR A 132 -16.39 13.63 -5.29
CA THR A 132 -17.18 14.29 -6.33
C THR A 132 -16.59 15.66 -6.63
N SER A 133 -16.53 16.01 -7.91
CA SER A 133 -16.08 17.34 -8.31
C SER A 133 -17.16 18.38 -8.02
N ILE A 134 -16.74 19.57 -7.61
CA ILE A 134 -17.62 20.70 -7.40
C ILE A 134 -18.00 21.26 -8.76
N SER A 135 -19.29 21.17 -9.10
CA SER A 135 -19.87 21.78 -10.30
C SER A 135 -21.17 22.48 -9.88
N LEU A 136 -21.07 23.78 -9.77
CA LEU A 136 -22.16 24.61 -9.21
C LEU A 136 -22.89 25.38 -10.29
N SER A 137 -24.22 25.20 -10.34
CA SER A 137 -25.11 26.11 -11.06
C SER A 137 -25.65 27.20 -10.13
N LYS A 138 -25.71 26.88 -8.83
CA LYS A 138 -26.09 27.75 -7.71
C LYS A 138 -25.12 27.49 -6.58
N LEU A 139 -25.12 28.31 -5.52
CA LEU A 139 -24.20 28.18 -4.37
C LEU A 139 -24.48 26.97 -3.47
N HIS A 140 -24.98 25.88 -4.03
CA HIS A 140 -25.19 24.63 -3.31
C HIS A 140 -24.91 23.43 -4.19
N LEU A 141 -24.36 22.38 -3.54
CA LEU A 141 -24.08 21.08 -4.11
C LEU A 141 -24.92 20.04 -3.39
N LEU A 142 -25.70 19.27 -4.13
CA LEU A 142 -26.47 18.15 -3.58
C LEU A 142 -25.70 16.85 -3.80
N ILE A 143 -25.44 16.12 -2.73
CA ILE A 143 -24.94 14.75 -2.76
C ILE A 143 -26.14 13.83 -2.57
N PRO A 144 -26.52 13.04 -3.58
CA PRO A 144 -27.73 12.22 -3.53
C PRO A 144 -27.73 11.20 -2.40
N ASP A 145 -28.88 11.01 -1.75
CA ASP A 145 -29.08 10.05 -0.66
C ASP A 145 -28.65 8.62 -1.02
N LYS A 146 -28.83 8.22 -2.28
CA LYS A 146 -28.41 6.90 -2.78
C LYS A 146 -26.93 6.57 -2.60
N ARG A 147 -26.08 7.59 -2.43
CA ARG A 147 -24.63 7.46 -2.22
C ARG A 147 -24.24 7.47 -0.74
N LEU A 148 -25.17 7.79 0.13
CA LEU A 148 -24.93 7.95 1.56
C LEU A 148 -25.70 6.87 2.33
N VAL A 149 -25.06 6.30 3.31
CA VAL A 149 -25.65 5.33 4.23
C VAL A 149 -25.65 5.96 5.61
N ASP A 150 -26.73 5.75 6.37
CA ASP A 150 -26.84 6.29 7.73
C ASP A 150 -25.62 5.99 8.58
N GLY A 151 -25.17 6.98 9.35
CA GLY A 151 -24.06 6.89 10.26
C GLY A 151 -23.03 8.02 10.10
N ARG A 152 -21.85 7.81 10.69
CA ARG A 152 -20.80 8.83 10.75
C ARG A 152 -20.03 8.91 9.43
N TRP A 153 -19.90 10.14 8.93
CA TRP A 153 -19.08 10.49 7.77
C TRP A 153 -18.14 11.63 8.10
N ASN A 154 -16.95 11.61 7.54
CA ASN A 154 -16.04 12.75 7.53
C ASN A 154 -16.09 13.40 6.15
N ILE A 155 -16.40 14.68 6.12
CA ILE A 155 -16.40 15.48 4.89
C ILE A 155 -15.10 16.27 4.84
N LYS A 156 -14.44 16.25 3.69
CA LYS A 156 -13.32 17.13 3.35
C LYS A 156 -13.67 17.81 2.03
N ILE A 157 -13.74 19.12 2.04
CA ILE A 157 -14.02 19.95 0.85
C ILE A 157 -12.78 20.78 0.58
N ASP A 158 -12.05 20.43 -0.47
CA ASP A 158 -10.89 21.18 -0.95
C ASP A 158 -11.33 21.98 -2.17
N TRP A 159 -11.37 23.29 -2.03
CA TRP A 159 -11.93 24.16 -3.05
C TRP A 159 -11.11 25.42 -3.23
N GLN A 160 -11.26 26.00 -4.40
CA GLN A 160 -10.58 27.22 -4.80
C GLN A 160 -11.63 28.22 -5.30
N TYR A 161 -11.45 29.47 -4.91
CA TYR A 161 -12.16 30.61 -5.45
C TYR A 161 -11.14 31.62 -5.99
N ASN A 162 -11.17 31.86 -7.29
CA ASN A 162 -10.13 32.61 -8.00
C ASN A 162 -8.74 32.01 -7.75
N VAL A 163 -7.86 32.74 -7.04
CA VAL A 163 -6.47 32.33 -6.75
C VAL A 163 -6.33 31.71 -5.36
N LYS A 164 -7.31 31.91 -4.46
CA LYS A 164 -7.22 31.44 -3.09
C LYS A 164 -7.77 30.02 -2.94
N MET A 165 -7.04 29.20 -2.20
CA MET A 165 -7.43 27.85 -1.84
C MET A 165 -8.01 27.82 -0.44
N TYR A 166 -9.00 26.97 -0.25
CA TYR A 166 -9.76 26.81 0.99
C TYR A 166 -9.94 25.34 1.29
N LEU A 167 -10.03 25.02 2.56
CA LEU A 167 -10.27 23.65 3.02
C LEU A 167 -11.32 23.69 4.13
N PHE A 168 -12.36 22.87 3.98
CA PHE A 168 -13.35 22.63 5.01
C PHE A 168 -13.32 21.16 5.41
N LYS A 169 -13.27 20.89 6.71
CA LYS A 169 -13.28 19.52 7.26
C LYS A 169 -14.30 19.46 8.38
N GLU A 170 -15.21 18.50 8.33
CA GLU A 170 -16.23 18.29 9.36
C GLU A 170 -16.59 16.82 9.50
N SER A 171 -16.97 16.40 10.70
CA SER A 171 -17.49 15.07 10.97
C SER A 171 -18.99 15.16 11.19
N ILE A 172 -19.76 14.53 10.35
CA ILE A 172 -21.23 14.59 10.35
C ILE A 172 -21.84 13.24 10.71
N LEU A 173 -23.05 13.29 11.24
CA LEU A 173 -23.93 12.13 11.35
C LEU A 173 -25.03 12.28 10.29
N TYR A 174 -25.00 11.35 9.32
CA TYR A 174 -25.98 11.30 8.25
C TYR A 174 -27.14 10.38 8.60
#